data_89daee39398125a580559dd714222172
#
_entry.id   89daee39398125a580559dd714222172
#
_cell.length_a   1.000
_cell.length_b   1.000
_cell.length_c   1.000
_cell.angle_alpha   90.00
_cell.angle_beta   90.00
_cell.angle_gamma   90.00
#
_symmetry.space_group_name_H-M   'P 1'
#
loop_
_entity.id
_entity.type
_entity.pdbx_description
1 polymer ?
#
loop_
_entity_poly.entity_id
_entity_poly.type
_entity_poly.pdbx_seq_one_letter_code
_entity_poly.pdbx_strand_id
1 'polypeptide(L)'
;MVIFPKNIDGYKKLIKISTFASRRGFYYYPRIDYKTLKSFWNDKDLKLAIPFYDSYVFNNTLYSNLCVPELDFTEPVYFLEDNDLPFDELVTKKVNNLSKNTQKTQSIYYKNKKDFKAYLTYKCINNRSSLDKPELDHMTSNEFCVESWKEKNNG
;
A
#
# COMPACT_ATOMS: atom_id res chain seq x y z
N MET A 1 4.57 -3.44 0.98
CA MET A 1 4.60 -4.25 -0.25
C MET A 1 3.42 -5.19 -0.26
N VAL A 2 2.83 -5.45 -1.43
CA VAL A 2 1.75 -6.41 -1.62
C VAL A 2 2.22 -7.47 -2.63
N ILE A 3 1.96 -8.74 -2.35
CA ILE A 3 2.35 -9.86 -3.22
C ILE A 3 1.08 -10.55 -3.71
N PHE A 4 0.95 -10.67 -5.02
CA PHE A 4 -0.16 -11.35 -5.68
C PHE A 4 0.30 -12.68 -6.26
N PRO A 5 -0.41 -13.80 -5.99
CA PRO A 5 -0.21 -15.06 -6.70
C PRO A 5 -0.86 -14.97 -8.09
N LYS A 6 -0.16 -15.39 -9.13
CA LYS A 6 -0.67 -15.44 -10.51
C LYS A 6 -1.35 -16.78 -10.83
N ASN A 7 -1.02 -17.83 -10.05
CA ASN A 7 -1.48 -19.19 -10.25
C ASN A 7 -1.46 -19.97 -8.93
N ILE A 8 -1.81 -21.26 -8.97
CA ILE A 8 -1.86 -22.11 -7.78
C ILE A 8 -0.48 -22.35 -7.16
N ASP A 9 0.58 -22.38 -7.95
CA ASP A 9 1.94 -22.52 -7.42
C ASP A 9 2.42 -21.23 -6.74
N GLY A 10 2.04 -20.07 -7.28
CA GLY A 10 2.20 -18.78 -6.63
C GLY A 10 1.46 -18.70 -5.28
N TYR A 11 0.25 -19.23 -5.22
CA TYR A 11 -0.50 -19.31 -3.95
C TYR A 11 0.23 -20.19 -2.91
N LYS A 12 0.74 -21.35 -3.30
CA LYS A 12 1.55 -22.20 -2.41
C LYS A 12 2.82 -21.51 -1.94
N LYS A 13 3.48 -20.73 -2.82
CA LYS A 13 4.65 -19.91 -2.44
C LYS A 13 4.27 -18.80 -1.47
N LEU A 14 3.15 -18.13 -1.70
CA LEU A 14 2.65 -17.09 -0.79
C LEU A 14 2.39 -17.63 0.61
N ILE A 15 1.82 -18.83 0.74
CA ILE A 15 1.66 -19.52 2.03
C ILE A 15 3.02 -19.77 2.69
N LYS A 16 4.03 -20.23 1.94
CA LYS A 16 5.38 -20.45 2.48
C LYS A 16 6.02 -19.15 2.96
N ILE A 17 5.91 -18.06 2.19
CA ILE A 17 6.41 -16.72 2.56
C ILE A 17 5.75 -16.26 3.86
N SER A 18 4.41 -16.32 3.93
CA SER A 18 3.65 -15.92 5.12
C SER A 18 4.00 -16.78 6.35
N THR A 19 4.12 -18.09 6.16
CA THR A 19 4.53 -19.02 7.24
C THR A 19 5.94 -18.72 7.73
N PHE A 20 6.89 -18.46 6.84
CA PHE A 20 8.26 -18.09 7.21
C PHE A 20 8.27 -16.79 8.02
N ALA A 21 7.59 -15.76 7.51
CA ALA A 21 7.50 -14.46 8.18
C ALA A 21 6.88 -14.56 9.59
N SER A 22 5.84 -15.39 9.75
CA SER A 22 5.14 -15.58 11.03
C SER A 22 5.87 -16.47 12.03
N ARG A 23 6.74 -17.37 11.57
CA ARG A 23 7.43 -18.33 12.47
C ARG A 23 8.89 -17.94 12.73
N ARG A 24 9.66 -17.66 11.68
CA ARG A 24 11.10 -17.37 11.79
C ARG A 24 11.42 -15.87 11.74
N GLY A 25 10.61 -15.09 11.02
CA GLY A 25 10.75 -13.65 10.91
C GLY A 25 9.91 -12.85 11.91
N PHE A 26 9.25 -13.50 12.86
CA PHE A 26 8.38 -12.81 13.82
C PHE A 26 9.20 -12.04 14.86
N TYR A 27 9.03 -10.72 14.83
CA TYR A 27 9.52 -9.82 15.87
C TYR A 27 8.50 -8.69 16.05
N TYR A 28 7.59 -8.83 17.02
CA TYR A 28 6.35 -8.06 17.22
C TYR A 28 5.35 -8.17 16.05
N TYR A 29 5.85 -8.18 14.79
CA TYR A 29 5.08 -8.38 13.56
C TYR A 29 5.79 -9.41 12.67
N PRO A 30 5.05 -10.13 11.81
CA PRO A 30 5.63 -10.99 10.79
C PRO A 30 6.52 -10.19 9.84
N ARG A 31 7.77 -10.61 9.65
CA ARG A 31 8.76 -9.94 8.78
C ARG A 31 9.46 -10.96 7.91
N ILE A 32 9.95 -10.49 6.77
CA ILE A 32 10.82 -11.25 5.88
C ILE A 32 11.87 -10.31 5.31
N ASP A 33 13.12 -10.72 5.27
CA ASP A 33 14.16 -9.99 4.60
C ASP A 33 14.17 -10.25 3.08
N TYR A 34 14.79 -9.37 2.32
CA TYR A 34 14.81 -9.45 0.85
C TYR A 34 15.53 -10.69 0.34
N LYS A 35 16.61 -11.16 0.99
CA LYS A 35 17.35 -12.35 0.61
C LYS A 35 16.46 -13.59 0.71
N THR A 36 15.73 -13.73 1.79
CA THR A 36 14.78 -14.83 1.99
C THR A 36 13.59 -14.71 1.03
N LEU A 37 13.04 -13.51 0.84
CA LEU A 37 11.96 -13.29 -0.12
C LEU A 37 12.38 -13.69 -1.54
N LYS A 38 13.58 -13.26 -1.98
CA LYS A 38 14.18 -13.63 -3.26
C LYS A 38 14.29 -15.14 -3.45
N SER A 39 14.62 -15.90 -2.39
CA SER A 39 14.73 -17.37 -2.47
C SER A 39 13.40 -18.09 -2.73
N PHE A 40 12.27 -17.49 -2.39
CA PHE A 40 10.92 -17.99 -2.69
C PHE A 40 10.34 -17.45 -3.99
N TRP A 41 11.00 -16.42 -4.58
CA TRP A 41 10.42 -15.66 -5.67
C TRP A 41 10.49 -16.36 -7.02
N ASN A 42 9.46 -16.16 -7.82
CA ASN A 42 9.44 -16.49 -9.23
C ASN A 42 8.41 -15.61 -9.93
N ASP A 43 8.84 -14.82 -10.89
CA ASP A 43 7.98 -13.89 -11.64
C ASP A 43 6.89 -14.58 -12.48
N LYS A 44 7.01 -15.85 -12.79
CA LYS A 44 5.93 -16.61 -13.44
C LYS A 44 4.74 -16.84 -12.52
N ASP A 45 4.99 -16.93 -11.21
CA ASP A 45 4.01 -17.36 -10.21
C ASP A 45 3.54 -16.19 -9.31
N LEU A 46 4.41 -15.20 -9.11
CA LEU A 46 4.16 -14.08 -8.19
C LEU A 46 4.29 -12.74 -8.90
N LYS A 47 3.59 -11.73 -8.39
CA LYS A 47 3.73 -10.32 -8.75
C LYS A 47 3.88 -9.47 -7.51
N LEU A 48 4.86 -8.57 -7.53
CA LEU A 48 5.08 -7.59 -6.49
C LEU A 48 4.42 -6.27 -6.84
N ALA A 49 3.68 -5.69 -5.91
CA ALA A 49 3.17 -4.34 -6.01
C ALA A 49 3.63 -3.49 -4.83
N ILE A 50 3.95 -2.25 -5.12
CA ILE A 50 4.26 -1.22 -4.13
C ILE A 50 3.02 -0.34 -3.99
N PRO A 51 2.34 -0.33 -2.83
CA PRO A 51 1.17 0.51 -2.63
C PRO A 51 1.55 1.99 -2.68
N PHE A 52 0.58 2.86 -2.97
CA PHE A 52 0.81 4.30 -3.01
C PHE A 52 1.09 4.85 -1.62
N TYR A 53 0.17 4.60 -0.67
CA TYR A 53 0.34 4.93 0.74
C TYR A 53 1.09 3.81 1.48
N ASP A 54 1.71 4.12 2.61
CA ASP A 54 2.46 3.18 3.46
C ASP A 54 3.61 2.44 2.73
N SER A 55 4.09 3.00 1.64
CA SER A 55 5.24 2.47 0.90
C SER A 55 6.54 3.16 1.31
N TYR A 56 7.67 2.56 0.92
CA TYR A 56 8.95 3.21 1.12
C TYR A 56 9.06 4.54 0.35
N VAL A 57 8.43 4.65 -0.83
CA VAL A 57 8.42 5.90 -1.60
C VAL A 57 7.64 6.98 -0.86
N PHE A 58 6.47 6.65 -0.35
CA PHE A 58 5.64 7.52 0.47
C PHE A 58 6.40 7.98 1.73
N ASN A 59 6.95 7.03 2.49
CA ASN A 59 7.67 7.32 3.72
C ASN A 59 8.94 8.14 3.48
N ASN A 60 9.70 7.85 2.41
CA ASN A 60 10.87 8.64 2.04
C ASN A 60 10.49 10.06 1.61
N THR A 61 9.34 10.23 0.96
CA THR A 61 8.88 11.54 0.47
C THR A 61 8.38 12.43 1.60
N LEU A 62 7.62 11.89 2.56
CA LEU A 62 6.97 12.68 3.61
C LEU A 62 7.75 12.71 4.92
N TYR A 63 8.45 11.64 5.26
CA TYR A 63 9.13 11.50 6.56
C TYR A 63 10.65 11.47 6.44
N SER A 64 11.20 11.65 5.24
CA SER A 64 12.64 11.60 4.97
C SER A 64 13.33 10.30 5.42
N ASN A 65 12.59 9.20 5.44
CA ASN A 65 13.13 7.87 5.72
C ASN A 65 13.94 7.39 4.51
N LEU A 66 15.25 7.29 4.64
CA LEU A 66 16.14 6.86 3.54
C LEU A 66 16.19 5.33 3.44
N CYS A 67 15.07 4.69 3.21
CA CYS A 67 15.00 3.25 2.99
C CYS A 67 14.74 2.96 1.50
N VAL A 68 15.67 2.32 0.83
CA VAL A 68 15.52 1.86 -0.56
C VAL A 68 15.66 0.34 -0.56
N PRO A 69 14.59 -0.40 -0.88
CA PRO A 69 14.65 -1.86 -0.94
C PRO A 69 15.46 -2.36 -2.15
N GLU A 70 16.25 -3.40 -1.97
CA GLU A 70 16.89 -4.13 -3.07
C GLU A 70 15.87 -5.06 -3.74
N LEU A 71 15.28 -4.61 -4.84
CA LEU A 71 14.28 -5.38 -5.61
C LEU A 71 14.86 -5.87 -6.95
N ASP A 72 16.13 -6.31 -6.94
CA ASP A 72 16.87 -6.78 -8.12
C ASP A 72 16.33 -8.10 -8.72
N PHE A 73 15.44 -8.78 -8.01
CA PHE A 73 14.88 -10.08 -8.39
C PHE A 73 13.52 -10.00 -9.10
N THR A 74 12.91 -8.81 -9.17
CA THR A 74 11.62 -8.60 -9.83
C THR A 74 11.41 -7.13 -10.15
N GLU A 75 10.62 -6.86 -11.19
CA GLU A 75 10.15 -5.51 -11.50
C GLU A 75 8.78 -5.27 -10.85
N PRO A 76 8.71 -4.46 -9.77
CA PRO A 76 7.45 -4.20 -9.08
C PRO A 76 6.53 -3.31 -9.91
N VAL A 77 5.21 -3.46 -9.71
CA VAL A 77 4.23 -2.47 -10.15
C VAL A 77 4.02 -1.45 -9.04
N TYR A 78 4.07 -0.17 -9.38
CA TYR A 78 3.78 0.90 -8.44
C TYR A 78 2.33 1.34 -8.58
N PHE A 79 1.60 1.34 -7.48
CA PHE A 79 0.25 1.87 -7.46
C PHE A 79 0.27 3.38 -7.44
N LEU A 80 -0.63 3.99 -8.19
CA LEU A 80 -0.89 5.42 -8.20
C LEU A 80 -2.31 5.66 -7.72
N GLU A 81 -2.47 6.55 -6.76
CA GLU A 81 -3.76 6.98 -6.25
C GLU A 81 -3.86 8.51 -6.28
N ASP A 82 -5.08 8.99 -6.46
CA ASP A 82 -5.44 10.39 -6.35
C ASP A 82 -6.72 10.46 -5.52
N ASN A 83 -6.58 10.83 -4.27
CA ASN A 83 -7.65 10.91 -3.29
C ASN A 83 -7.81 12.33 -2.73
N ASP A 84 -7.39 13.35 -3.49
CA ASP A 84 -7.47 14.76 -3.13
C ASP A 84 -6.72 15.09 -1.82
N LEU A 85 -5.57 14.42 -1.63
CA LEU A 85 -4.68 14.73 -0.51
C LEU A 85 -3.54 15.65 -0.99
N PRO A 86 -3.10 16.61 -0.16
CA PRO A 86 -2.14 17.64 -0.58
C PRO A 86 -0.77 17.11 -1.01
N PHE A 87 -0.44 15.86 -0.66
CA PHE A 87 0.82 15.22 -1.01
C PHE A 87 0.71 14.23 -2.19
N ASP A 88 -0.49 13.93 -2.70
CA ASP A 88 -0.69 12.93 -3.75
C ASP A 88 0.10 13.26 -5.03
N GLU A 89 0.11 14.53 -5.44
CA GLU A 89 0.87 14.96 -6.60
C GLU A 89 2.39 14.78 -6.41
N LEU A 90 2.90 15.09 -5.21
CA LEU A 90 4.33 14.96 -4.90
C LEU A 90 4.77 13.49 -4.93
N VAL A 91 3.99 12.59 -4.31
CA VAL A 91 4.27 11.16 -4.30
C VAL A 91 4.17 10.59 -5.72
N THR A 92 3.15 10.98 -6.49
CA THR A 92 2.98 10.58 -7.89
C THR A 92 4.19 10.97 -8.74
N LYS A 93 4.70 12.18 -8.62
CA LYS A 93 5.92 12.63 -9.31
C LYS A 93 7.13 11.76 -8.95
N LYS A 94 7.29 11.43 -7.67
CA LYS A 94 8.38 10.56 -7.21
C LYS A 94 8.27 9.15 -7.77
N VAL A 95 7.07 8.55 -7.76
CA VAL A 95 6.83 7.22 -8.34
C VAL A 95 7.14 7.21 -9.84
N ASN A 96 6.65 8.19 -10.61
CA ASN A 96 6.86 8.27 -12.05
C ASN A 96 8.34 8.46 -12.44
N ASN A 97 9.13 9.08 -11.56
CA ASN A 97 10.57 9.19 -11.73
C ASN A 97 11.33 7.87 -11.44
N LEU A 98 10.76 7.01 -10.61
CA LEU A 98 11.36 5.72 -10.25
C LEU A 98 11.06 4.62 -11.24
N SER A 99 9.82 4.56 -11.76
CA SER A 99 9.38 3.48 -12.64
C SER A 99 8.28 3.96 -13.59
N LYS A 100 8.28 3.37 -14.79
CA LYS A 100 7.17 3.49 -15.76
C LYS A 100 6.11 2.39 -15.56
N ASN A 101 6.43 1.35 -14.78
CA ASN A 101 5.52 0.24 -14.50
C ASN A 101 4.55 0.64 -13.38
N THR A 102 3.55 1.43 -13.73
CA THR A 102 2.57 1.99 -12.80
C THR A 102 1.15 1.51 -13.11
N GLN A 103 0.31 1.44 -12.08
CA GLN A 103 -1.10 1.05 -12.17
C GLN A 103 -1.93 2.05 -11.37
N LYS A 104 -2.96 2.65 -11.99
CA LYS A 104 -3.95 3.45 -11.26
C LYS A 104 -4.78 2.53 -10.37
N THR A 105 -4.90 2.89 -9.13
CA THR A 105 -5.67 2.18 -8.10
C THR A 105 -6.42 3.17 -7.23
N GLN A 106 -7.27 2.69 -6.36
CA GLN A 106 -7.90 3.49 -5.32
C GLN A 106 -8.11 2.66 -4.05
N SER A 107 -7.67 3.18 -2.93
CA SER A 107 -7.97 2.62 -1.62
C SER A 107 -9.42 2.92 -1.25
N ILE A 108 -10.17 1.91 -0.82
CA ILE A 108 -11.59 2.04 -0.46
C ILE A 108 -11.77 1.53 0.96
N TYR A 109 -12.27 2.40 1.84
CA TYR A 109 -12.47 2.08 3.26
C TYR A 109 -13.94 2.12 3.68
N TYR A 110 -14.81 2.84 2.93
CA TYR A 110 -16.24 2.97 3.22
C TYR A 110 -17.06 3.08 1.93
N LYS A 111 -18.38 3.09 2.04
CA LYS A 111 -19.28 2.96 0.88
C LYS A 111 -19.57 4.31 0.22
N ASN A 112 -20.04 5.29 0.99
CA ASN A 112 -20.50 6.56 0.45
C ASN A 112 -19.72 7.73 1.05
N LYS A 113 -19.59 8.85 0.33
CA LYS A 113 -18.88 10.05 0.82
C LYS A 113 -19.41 10.57 2.17
N LYS A 114 -20.71 10.44 2.43
CA LYS A 114 -21.33 10.80 3.72
C LYS A 114 -20.84 9.99 4.92
N ASP A 115 -20.29 8.80 4.68
CA ASP A 115 -19.83 7.89 5.73
C ASP A 115 -18.41 8.27 6.24
N PHE A 116 -17.80 9.27 5.62
CA PHE A 116 -16.44 9.74 5.94
C PHE A 116 -16.27 10.11 7.43
N LYS A 117 -17.22 10.85 8.01
CA LYS A 117 -17.16 11.24 9.43
C LYS A 117 -17.20 10.02 10.36
N ALA A 118 -18.03 9.03 10.04
CA ALA A 118 -18.09 7.78 10.81
C ALA A 118 -16.76 7.00 10.71
N TYR A 119 -16.17 6.94 9.53
CA TYR A 119 -14.86 6.33 9.33
C TYR A 119 -13.76 7.03 10.12
N LEU A 120 -13.69 8.37 10.08
CA LEU A 120 -12.74 9.14 10.89
C LEU A 120 -12.92 8.88 12.39
N THR A 121 -14.16 8.85 12.88
CA THR A 121 -14.46 8.54 14.27
C THR A 121 -13.92 7.17 14.65
N TYR A 122 -14.15 6.16 13.81
CA TYR A 122 -13.61 4.81 14.01
C TYR A 122 -12.07 4.81 14.08
N LYS A 123 -11.41 5.52 13.17
CA LYS A 123 -9.93 5.64 13.16
C LYS A 123 -9.42 6.32 14.44
N CYS A 124 -10.07 7.40 14.88
CA CYS A 124 -9.71 8.10 16.12
C CYS A 124 -9.86 7.20 17.36
N ILE A 125 -10.95 6.42 17.46
CA ILE A 125 -11.14 5.46 18.55
C ILE A 125 -10.01 4.43 18.56
N ASN A 126 -9.69 3.86 17.40
CA ASN A 126 -8.64 2.85 17.29
C ASN A 126 -7.24 3.39 17.65
N ASN A 127 -6.94 4.62 17.23
CA ASN A 127 -5.64 5.27 17.47
C ASN A 127 -5.58 6.06 18.77
N ARG A 128 -6.67 6.10 19.57
CA ARG A 128 -6.80 6.90 20.80
C ARG A 128 -6.51 8.39 20.55
N SER A 129 -6.92 8.91 19.41
CA SER A 129 -6.76 10.28 18.97
C SER A 129 -8.10 11.03 18.95
N SER A 130 -8.06 12.36 18.68
CA SER A 130 -9.24 13.22 18.62
C SER A 130 -9.53 13.65 17.18
N LEU A 131 -10.82 13.86 16.86
CA LEU A 131 -11.25 14.43 15.57
C LEU A 131 -10.77 15.88 15.38
N ASP A 132 -10.56 16.60 16.50
CA ASP A 132 -10.12 18.01 16.47
C ASP A 132 -8.63 18.18 16.10
N LYS A 133 -7.88 17.08 16.13
CA LYS A 133 -6.47 17.03 15.74
C LYS A 133 -6.26 15.92 14.71
N PRO A 134 -6.67 16.15 13.45
CA PRO A 134 -6.49 15.15 12.40
C PRO A 134 -4.99 14.92 12.16
N GLU A 135 -4.58 13.67 12.23
CA GLU A 135 -3.24 13.23 11.86
C GLU A 135 -3.20 12.83 10.38
N LEU A 136 -2.01 12.81 9.79
CA LEU A 136 -1.81 12.38 8.41
C LEU A 136 -2.37 10.97 8.16
N ASP A 137 -2.26 10.10 9.16
CA ASP A 137 -2.79 8.72 9.12
C ASP A 137 -4.32 8.65 9.06
N HIS A 138 -5.03 9.74 9.33
CA HIS A 138 -6.49 9.76 9.28
C HIS A 138 -7.03 9.83 7.85
N MET A 139 -6.17 10.08 6.84
CA MET A 139 -6.62 10.20 5.45
C MET A 139 -7.82 11.15 5.37
N THR A 140 -7.59 12.45 5.47
CA THR A 140 -8.63 13.48 5.68
C THR A 140 -9.50 13.80 4.47
N SER A 141 -9.42 13.02 3.42
CA SER A 141 -10.25 13.15 2.22
C SER A 141 -11.47 12.22 2.27
N ASN A 142 -12.58 12.65 1.67
CA ASN A 142 -13.79 11.84 1.50
C ASN A 142 -13.78 10.96 0.24
N GLU A 143 -12.63 10.91 -0.45
CA GLU A 143 -12.48 10.17 -1.72
C GLU A 143 -12.26 8.65 -1.53
N PHE A 144 -11.97 8.18 -0.32
CA PHE A 144 -11.69 6.77 -0.01
C PHE A 144 -12.95 5.89 0.06
N CYS A 145 -13.85 6.03 -0.92
CA CYS A 145 -15.14 5.33 -0.93
C CYS A 145 -15.49 4.74 -2.30
N VAL A 146 -16.44 3.80 -2.27
CA VAL A 146 -16.96 3.18 -3.50
C VAL A 146 -17.64 4.20 -4.42
N GLU A 147 -18.32 5.19 -3.85
CA GLU A 147 -19.00 6.25 -4.59
C GLU A 147 -17.98 7.05 -5.43
N SER A 148 -16.91 7.53 -4.84
CA SER A 148 -15.85 8.24 -5.54
C SER A 148 -15.16 7.36 -6.61
N TRP A 149 -14.92 6.09 -6.30
CA TRP A 149 -14.36 5.16 -7.29
C TRP A 149 -15.26 5.02 -8.52
N LYS A 150 -16.59 4.93 -8.33
CA LYS A 150 -17.54 4.86 -9.43
C LYS A 150 -17.57 6.15 -10.26
N GLU A 151 -17.56 7.31 -9.60
CA GLU A 151 -17.51 8.61 -10.29
C GLU A 151 -16.27 8.73 -11.19
N LYS A 152 -15.10 8.30 -10.70
CA LYS A 152 -13.83 8.36 -11.45
C LYS A 152 -13.73 7.35 -12.60
N ASN A 153 -14.49 6.25 -12.56
CA ASN A 153 -14.41 5.18 -13.55
C ASN A 153 -15.62 5.09 -14.49
N ASN A 154 -16.71 5.83 -14.22
CA ASN A 154 -17.92 5.87 -15.06
C ASN A 154 -18.03 7.16 -15.89
N GLY A 155 -16.95 7.97 -15.93
CA GLY A 155 -16.83 9.19 -16.72
C GLY A 155 -16.16 8.96 -18.06
#